data_2e1d2b28fbfa50bc6d225e8a782b77a8
#
_entry.id   2e1d2b28fbfa50bc6d225e8a782b77a8
#
_cell.length_a   1.000
_cell.length_b   1.000
_cell.length_c   1.000
_cell.angle_alpha   90.00
_cell.angle_beta   90.00
_cell.angle_gamma   90.00
#
_symmetry.space_group_name_H-M   'P 1'
#
loop_
_entity.id
_entity.type
_entity.pdbx_description
1 polymer ?
#
loop_
_entity_poly.entity_id
_entity_poly.type
_entity_poly.pdbx_seq_one_letter_code
_entity_poly.pdbx_strand_id
1 'polypeptide(L)'
;MSMYGANPEQLTHLGTTLNQQIDAIASVMSTVDGVLNGTTWQGPARERFVEEWNGSFKQALNNLNEAFGMAGRDCMVRSDELRRVMGVG
;
A
#
# COMPACT_ATOMS: atom_id res chain seq x y z
N MET A 1 -14.60 -27.28 -3.67
CA MET A 1 -14.34 -25.90 -4.08
C MET A 1 -13.40 -25.88 -5.28
N SER A 2 -13.67 -25.00 -6.20
CA SER A 2 -12.81 -24.85 -7.37
C SER A 2 -11.45 -24.25 -6.96
N MET A 3 -10.38 -24.76 -7.52
CA MET A 3 -9.05 -24.19 -7.31
C MET A 3 -8.93 -22.78 -7.89
N TYR A 4 -9.84 -22.40 -8.76
CA TYR A 4 -9.89 -21.04 -9.33
C TYR A 4 -10.82 -20.14 -8.57
N GLY A 5 -11.54 -20.69 -7.60
CA GLY A 5 -12.50 -19.93 -6.83
C GLY A 5 -11.83 -19.18 -5.70
N ALA A 6 -12.46 -18.12 -5.31
CA ALA A 6 -12.10 -17.38 -4.13
C ALA A 6 -13.39 -16.95 -3.43
N ASN A 7 -13.30 -16.65 -2.15
CA ASN A 7 -14.43 -16.16 -1.39
C ASN A 7 -14.57 -14.65 -1.67
N PRO A 8 -15.70 -14.19 -2.23
CA PRO A 8 -15.87 -12.77 -2.58
C PRO A 8 -15.74 -11.84 -1.36
N GLU A 9 -16.24 -12.27 -0.21
CA GLU A 9 -16.15 -11.45 0.98
C GLU A 9 -14.70 -11.29 1.45
N GLN A 10 -13.92 -12.35 1.36
CA GLN A 10 -12.50 -12.29 1.70
C GLN A 10 -11.74 -11.42 0.72
N LEU A 11 -12.07 -11.46 -0.57
CA LEU A 11 -11.45 -10.59 -1.57
C LEU A 11 -11.79 -9.12 -1.30
N THR A 12 -13.05 -8.84 -0.96
CA THR A 12 -13.45 -7.49 -0.60
C THR A 12 -12.67 -7.00 0.63
N HIS A 13 -12.53 -7.86 1.62
CA HIS A 13 -11.77 -7.53 2.82
C HIS A 13 -10.30 -7.27 2.50
N LEU A 14 -9.69 -8.10 1.66
CA LEU A 14 -8.30 -7.89 1.24
C LEU A 14 -8.14 -6.57 0.50
N GLY A 15 -9.04 -6.27 -0.45
CA GLY A 15 -8.99 -5.02 -1.19
C GLY A 15 -9.12 -3.80 -0.28
N THR A 16 -10.02 -3.85 0.68
CA THR A 16 -10.19 -2.78 1.68
C THR A 16 -8.93 -2.62 2.52
N THR A 17 -8.36 -3.74 2.97
CA THR A 17 -7.13 -3.73 3.75
C THR A 17 -5.97 -3.10 2.98
N LEU A 18 -5.82 -3.46 1.70
CA LEU A 18 -4.76 -2.90 0.86
C LEU A 18 -4.93 -1.39 0.71
N ASN A 19 -6.16 -0.92 0.51
CA ASN A 19 -6.43 0.51 0.41
C ASN A 19 -6.11 1.25 1.71
N GLN A 20 -6.41 0.63 2.86
CA GLN A 20 -6.06 1.21 4.16
C GLN A 20 -4.55 1.29 4.36
N GLN A 21 -3.82 0.29 3.87
CA GLN A 21 -2.36 0.29 4.00
C GLN A 21 -1.70 1.37 3.14
N ILE A 22 -2.31 1.77 2.02
CA ILE A 22 -1.83 2.88 1.22
C ILE A 22 -1.74 4.16 2.08
N ASP A 23 -2.80 4.43 2.83
CA ASP A 23 -2.84 5.59 3.72
C ASP A 23 -1.79 5.48 4.83
N ALA A 24 -1.62 4.28 5.39
CA ALA A 24 -0.62 4.04 6.43
C ALA A 24 0.80 4.28 5.90
N ILE A 25 1.10 3.83 4.68
CA ILE A 25 2.41 4.04 4.07
C ILE A 25 2.65 5.52 3.79
N ALA A 26 1.64 6.24 3.29
CA ALA A 26 1.73 7.67 3.11
C ALA A 26 2.01 8.40 4.44
N SER A 27 1.37 7.94 5.53
CA SER A 27 1.62 8.48 6.85
C SER A 27 3.04 8.24 7.33
N VAL A 28 3.61 7.06 7.04
CA VAL A 28 5.01 6.77 7.37
C VAL A 28 5.93 7.80 6.73
N MET A 29 5.75 8.06 5.44
CA MET A 29 6.58 9.02 4.72
C MET A 29 6.46 10.43 5.31
N SER A 30 5.23 10.86 5.57
CA SER A 30 4.96 12.18 6.14
C SER A 30 5.55 12.31 7.55
N THR A 31 5.39 11.28 8.37
CA THR A 31 5.89 11.27 9.74
C THR A 31 7.40 11.36 9.78
N VAL A 32 8.08 10.54 8.96
CA VAL A 32 9.55 10.55 8.92
C VAL A 32 10.06 11.89 8.42
N ASP A 33 9.45 12.45 7.36
CA ASP A 33 9.82 13.79 6.87
C ASP A 33 9.69 14.84 7.97
N GLY A 34 8.58 14.82 8.70
CA GLY A 34 8.33 15.79 9.76
C GLY A 34 9.35 15.70 10.89
N VAL A 35 9.61 14.48 11.36
CA VAL A 35 10.58 14.28 12.44
C VAL A 35 12.00 14.59 11.97
N LEU A 36 12.35 14.18 10.77
CA LEU A 36 13.68 14.45 10.21
C LEU A 36 13.94 15.95 10.10
N ASN A 37 12.97 16.69 9.58
CA ASN A 37 13.10 18.14 9.44
C ASN A 37 13.16 18.86 10.78
N GLY A 38 12.54 18.32 11.82
CA GLY A 38 12.53 18.90 13.15
C GLY A 38 13.67 18.44 14.03
N THR A 39 14.54 17.55 13.55
CA THR A 39 15.62 16.98 14.34
C THR A 39 16.91 17.75 14.12
N THR A 40 17.55 18.14 15.20
CA THR A 40 18.88 18.74 15.13
C THR A 40 19.90 17.64 14.95
N TRP A 41 20.29 17.42 13.71
CA TRP A 41 21.22 16.37 13.35
C TRP A 41 22.04 16.84 12.16
N GLN A 42 23.36 16.84 12.30
CA GLN A 42 24.27 17.29 11.26
C GLN A 42 25.40 16.27 11.08
N GLY A 43 25.95 16.22 9.87
CA GLY A 43 27.09 15.38 9.58
C GLY A 43 26.83 14.42 8.43
N PRO A 44 27.87 13.66 8.04
CA PRO A 44 27.79 12.76 6.88
C PRO A 44 26.73 11.67 7.01
N ALA A 45 26.48 11.18 8.23
CA ALA A 45 25.47 10.15 8.44
C ALA A 45 24.07 10.68 8.11
N ARG A 46 23.78 11.92 8.51
CA ARG A 46 22.49 12.56 8.18
C ARG A 46 22.35 12.76 6.68
N GLU A 47 23.37 13.26 6.04
CA GLU A 47 23.35 13.50 4.60
C GLU A 47 23.11 12.21 3.83
N ARG A 48 23.75 11.13 4.24
CA ARG A 48 23.56 9.82 3.63
C ARG A 48 22.15 9.30 3.82
N PHE A 49 21.61 9.42 5.03
CA PHE A 49 20.24 8.99 5.30
C PHE A 49 19.23 9.80 4.50
N VAL A 50 19.38 11.12 4.46
CA VAL A 50 18.48 12.00 3.71
C VAL A 50 18.49 11.66 2.23
N GLU A 51 19.66 11.43 1.68
CA GLU A 51 19.80 11.07 0.27
C GLU A 51 19.09 9.75 -0.04
N GLU A 52 19.31 8.72 0.79
CA GLU A 52 18.68 7.43 0.61
C GLU A 52 17.17 7.50 0.86
N TRP A 53 16.75 8.27 1.87
CA TRP A 53 15.35 8.44 2.18
C TRP A 53 14.59 9.11 1.04
N ASN A 54 15.10 10.23 0.53
CA ASN A 54 14.45 10.95 -0.56
C ASN A 54 14.57 10.25 -1.90
N GLY A 55 15.57 9.41 -2.09
CA GLY A 55 15.75 8.64 -3.31
C GLY A 55 15.12 7.26 -3.22
N SER A 56 15.92 6.28 -2.75
CA SER A 56 15.55 4.87 -2.82
C SER A 56 14.36 4.50 -1.94
N PHE A 57 14.31 5.00 -0.70
CA PHE A 57 13.32 4.53 0.26
C PHE A 57 11.93 5.05 -0.06
N LYS A 58 11.80 6.34 -0.34
CA LYS A 58 10.50 6.90 -0.73
C LYS A 58 10.01 6.30 -2.03
N GLN A 59 10.91 6.08 -2.98
CA GLN A 59 10.52 5.46 -4.24
C GLN A 59 10.00 4.05 -4.03
N ALA A 60 10.66 3.26 -3.17
CA ALA A 60 10.19 1.92 -2.84
C ALA A 60 8.81 1.94 -2.20
N LEU A 61 8.57 2.88 -1.29
CA LEU A 61 7.26 3.03 -0.65
C LEU A 61 6.17 3.45 -1.64
N ASN A 62 6.50 4.35 -2.55
CA ASN A 62 5.56 4.77 -3.60
C ASN A 62 5.24 3.61 -4.55
N ASN A 63 6.23 2.82 -4.92
CA ASN A 63 6.02 1.64 -5.76
C ASN A 63 5.13 0.62 -5.06
N LEU A 64 5.32 0.43 -3.77
CA LEU A 64 4.47 -0.46 -2.98
C LEU A 64 3.03 0.04 -2.95
N ASN A 65 2.83 1.35 -2.79
CA ASN A 65 1.50 1.94 -2.80
C ASN A 65 0.81 1.76 -4.14
N GLU A 66 1.53 1.89 -5.25
CA GLU A 66 0.96 1.63 -6.57
C GLU A 66 0.53 0.17 -6.71
N ALA A 67 1.38 -0.76 -6.24
CA ALA A 67 1.06 -2.17 -6.27
C ALA A 67 -0.19 -2.49 -5.43
N PHE A 68 -0.29 -1.89 -4.25
CA PHE A 68 -1.46 -2.06 -3.39
C PHE A 68 -2.72 -1.50 -4.03
N GLY A 69 -2.62 -0.36 -4.69
CA GLY A 69 -3.76 0.23 -5.40
C GLY A 69 -4.26 -0.66 -6.52
N MET A 70 -3.35 -1.22 -7.31
CA MET A 70 -3.71 -2.13 -8.40
C MET A 70 -4.31 -3.42 -7.85
N ALA A 71 -3.66 -4.02 -6.85
CA ALA A 71 -4.14 -5.26 -6.25
C ALA A 71 -5.49 -5.05 -5.57
N GLY A 72 -5.69 -3.92 -4.91
CA GLY A 72 -6.97 -3.60 -4.29
C GLY A 72 -8.10 -3.51 -5.31
N ARG A 73 -7.86 -2.85 -6.43
CA ARG A 73 -8.85 -2.77 -7.51
C ARG A 73 -9.14 -4.15 -8.08
N ASP A 74 -8.11 -4.95 -8.33
CA ASP A 74 -8.29 -6.30 -8.85
C ASP A 74 -9.13 -7.16 -7.90
N CYS A 75 -8.88 -7.05 -6.59
CA CYS A 75 -9.67 -7.76 -5.60
C CYS A 75 -11.15 -7.37 -5.67
N MET A 76 -11.45 -6.09 -5.81
CA MET A 76 -12.84 -5.62 -5.89
C MET A 76 -13.53 -6.08 -7.16
N VAL A 77 -12.85 -5.98 -8.29
CA VAL A 77 -13.37 -6.45 -9.57
C VAL A 77 -13.64 -7.95 -9.52
N ARG A 78 -12.67 -8.71 -8.99
CA ARG A 78 -12.82 -10.16 -8.90
C ARG A 78 -13.94 -10.55 -7.95
N SER A 79 -14.08 -9.84 -6.83
CA SER A 79 -15.18 -10.06 -5.89
C SER A 79 -16.53 -9.86 -6.57
N ASP A 80 -16.68 -8.78 -7.33
CA ASP A 80 -17.93 -8.49 -8.05
C ASP A 80 -18.23 -9.54 -9.10
N GLU A 81 -17.22 -9.98 -9.84
CA GLU A 81 -17.40 -11.04 -10.84
C GLU A 81 -17.86 -12.34 -10.20
N LEU A 82 -17.27 -12.72 -9.08
CA LEU A 82 -17.65 -13.93 -8.37
C LEU A 82 -19.08 -13.86 -7.84
N ARG A 83 -19.48 -12.70 -7.31
CA ARG A 83 -20.86 -12.52 -6.84
C ARG A 83 -21.86 -12.66 -7.96
N ARG A 84 -21.57 -12.11 -9.14
CA ARG A 84 -22.45 -12.24 -10.29
C ARG A 84 -22.57 -13.68 -10.77
N VAL A 85 -21.45 -14.39 -10.84
CA VAL A 85 -21.44 -15.80 -11.25
C VAL A 85 -22.19 -16.67 -10.26
N MET A 86 -22.10 -16.34 -8.97
CA MET A 86 -22.77 -17.10 -7.92
C MET A 86 -24.25 -16.71 -7.74
N GLY A 87 -24.72 -15.75 -8.49
CA GLY A 87 -26.10 -15.29 -8.38
C GLY A 87 -26.37 -14.44 -7.15
N VAL A 88 -25.34 -13.93 -6.52
CA VAL A 88 -25.44 -13.04 -5.37
C VAL A 88 -25.24 -11.61 -5.87
N GLY A 89 -26.33 -10.96 -6.11
CA GLY A 89 -26.31 -9.70 -6.78
C GLY A 89 -26.24 -8.50 -5.94
#